data_149f150b1da401fb7a94f5a3f3a6e7f2
#
_entry.id   149f150b1da401fb7a94f5a3f3a6e7f2
#
_cell.length_a   1.000
_cell.length_b   1.000
_cell.length_c   1.000
_cell.angle_alpha   90.00
_cell.angle_beta   90.00
_cell.angle_gamma   90.00
#
_symmetry.space_group_name_H-M   'P 1'
#
loop_
_entity.id
_entity.type
_entity.pdbx_description
1 polymer ?
#
loop_
_entity_poly.entity_id
_entity_poly.type
_entity_poly.pdbx_seq_one_letter_code
_entity_poly.pdbx_strand_id
1 'polypeptide(L)'
;VTNSVLIAGSLAARGVEGVHMLGGRVRGVTHTTVGSATVDAIRRLRVDVSFVGANGFSLRQGLSTPDPSEAEVKSAIVRAGGTVVALADASKYNSDYLVRFADLAEVDVIVTDKSLPTADHSALVDQGIEVVLA
;
A
#
# COMPACT_ATOMS: atom_id res chain seq x y z
N VAL A 1 12.84 1.43 -4.33
CA VAL A 1 12.27 0.29 -5.07
C VAL A 1 10.79 0.56 -5.32
N THR A 2 10.28 0.26 -6.51
CA THR A 2 8.85 0.43 -6.83
C THR A 2 8.39 -0.60 -7.86
N ASN A 3 7.13 -0.98 -7.81
CA ASN A 3 6.45 -1.73 -8.85
C ASN A 3 5.57 -0.84 -9.77
N SER A 4 5.55 0.48 -9.52
CA SER A 4 4.80 1.43 -10.33
C SER A 4 5.64 2.00 -11.46
N VAL A 5 5.20 1.79 -12.70
CA VAL A 5 5.85 2.33 -13.91
C VAL A 5 5.86 3.86 -13.88
N LEU A 6 4.76 4.46 -13.43
CA LEU A 6 4.64 5.93 -13.36
C LEU A 6 5.57 6.53 -12.31
N ILE A 7 5.66 5.92 -11.13
CA ILE A 7 6.56 6.38 -10.08
C ILE A 7 8.02 6.23 -10.51
N ALA A 8 8.39 5.08 -11.07
CA ALA A 8 9.74 4.86 -11.57
C ALA A 8 10.13 5.90 -12.63
N GLY A 9 9.27 6.13 -13.62
CA GLY A 9 9.49 7.12 -14.66
C GLY A 9 9.59 8.55 -14.12
N SER A 10 8.71 8.92 -13.18
CA SER A 10 8.72 10.26 -12.56
C SER A 10 10.00 10.52 -11.77
N LEU A 11 10.47 9.54 -10.98
CA LEU A 11 11.68 9.67 -10.19
C LEU A 11 12.92 9.72 -11.09
N ALA A 12 12.99 8.86 -12.09
CA ALA A 12 14.10 8.87 -13.07
C ALA A 12 14.17 10.19 -13.83
N ALA A 13 13.03 10.74 -14.27
CA ALA A 13 12.98 12.04 -14.96
C ALA A 13 13.43 13.21 -14.08
N ARG A 14 13.35 13.08 -12.76
CA ARG A 14 13.85 14.07 -11.79
C ARG A 14 15.30 13.84 -11.39
N GLY A 15 16.01 12.90 -12.01
CA GLY A 15 17.39 12.59 -11.72
C GLY A 15 17.63 11.89 -10.38
N VAL A 16 16.61 11.25 -9.81
CA VAL A 16 16.79 10.45 -8.60
C VAL A 16 17.58 9.19 -8.93
N GLU A 17 18.77 9.09 -8.35
CA GLU A 17 19.64 7.92 -8.52
C GLU A 17 19.15 6.73 -7.70
N GLY A 18 19.49 5.50 -8.12
CA GLY A 18 19.18 4.27 -7.38
C GLY A 18 17.71 3.86 -7.43
N VAL A 19 16.94 4.32 -8.43
CA VAL A 19 15.56 3.86 -8.62
C VAL A 19 15.56 2.43 -9.16
N HIS A 20 15.03 1.50 -8.38
CA HIS A 20 14.86 0.09 -8.77
C HIS A 20 13.41 -0.17 -9.15
N MET A 21 13.16 -0.49 -10.43
CA MET A 21 11.86 -0.91 -10.91
C MET A 21 11.74 -2.44 -10.83
N LEU A 22 10.70 -2.92 -10.13
CA LEU A 22 10.40 -4.36 -10.07
C LEU A 22 9.78 -4.81 -11.39
N GLY A 23 10.34 -5.87 -11.97
CA GLY A 23 9.82 -6.48 -13.18
C GLY A 23 8.54 -7.30 -12.94
N GLY A 24 7.88 -7.66 -14.03
CA GLY A 24 6.66 -8.46 -14.01
C GLY A 24 5.71 -8.08 -15.16
N ARG A 25 4.48 -8.61 -15.13
CA ARG A 25 3.44 -8.22 -16.07
C ARG A 25 2.85 -6.87 -15.67
N VAL A 26 2.86 -5.91 -16.58
CA VAL A 26 2.27 -4.60 -16.32
C VAL A 26 0.74 -4.69 -16.38
N ARG A 27 0.08 -4.27 -15.32
CA ARG A 27 -1.37 -4.08 -15.25
C ARG A 27 -1.72 -2.66 -15.71
N GLY A 28 -2.37 -2.56 -16.89
CA GLY A 28 -2.60 -1.26 -17.55
C GLY A 28 -3.48 -0.29 -16.76
N VAL A 29 -4.43 -0.79 -15.95
CA VAL A 29 -5.35 0.06 -15.16
C VAL A 29 -4.61 0.82 -14.05
N THR A 30 -3.62 0.19 -13.43
CA THR A 30 -2.88 0.77 -12.28
C THR A 30 -1.45 1.16 -12.62
N HIS A 31 -0.98 0.80 -13.82
CA HIS A 31 0.39 1.00 -14.27
C HIS A 31 1.42 0.40 -13.28
N THR A 32 1.08 -0.77 -12.73
CA THR A 32 1.95 -1.49 -11.78
C THR A 32 2.32 -2.86 -12.33
N THR A 33 3.47 -3.36 -11.95
CA THR A 33 3.83 -4.75 -12.21
C THR A 33 3.18 -5.68 -11.19
N VAL A 34 2.70 -6.83 -11.68
CA VAL A 34 2.04 -7.87 -10.88
C VAL A 34 2.50 -9.26 -11.34
N GLY A 35 2.13 -10.28 -10.56
CA GLY A 35 2.40 -11.68 -10.83
C GLY A 35 3.59 -12.23 -10.04
N SER A 36 3.85 -13.52 -10.17
CA SER A 36 4.82 -14.24 -9.36
C SER A 36 6.24 -13.66 -9.43
N ALA A 37 6.69 -13.23 -10.61
CA ALA A 37 8.01 -12.62 -10.77
C ALA A 37 8.18 -11.36 -9.91
N THR A 38 7.15 -10.50 -9.85
CA THR A 38 7.15 -9.31 -9.00
C THR A 38 7.14 -9.69 -7.52
N VAL A 39 6.26 -10.61 -7.12
CA VAL A 39 6.14 -11.09 -5.73
C VAL A 39 7.44 -11.72 -5.25
N ASP A 40 8.06 -12.59 -6.05
CA ASP A 40 9.31 -13.27 -5.70
C ASP A 40 10.48 -12.30 -5.59
N ALA A 41 10.52 -11.26 -6.42
CA ALA A 41 11.51 -10.19 -6.30
C ALA A 41 11.34 -9.43 -4.97
N ILE A 42 10.10 -9.05 -4.60
CA ILE A 42 9.82 -8.34 -3.34
C ILE A 42 10.18 -9.20 -2.12
N ARG A 43 9.88 -10.50 -2.13
CA ARG A 43 10.16 -11.41 -1.02
C ARG A 43 11.63 -11.49 -0.62
N ARG A 44 12.54 -11.13 -1.54
CA ARG A 44 14.00 -11.09 -1.28
C ARG A 44 14.46 -9.75 -0.70
N LEU A 45 13.57 -8.78 -0.58
CA LEU A 45 13.88 -7.44 -0.08
C LEU A 45 13.55 -7.31 1.40
N ARG A 46 14.30 -6.41 2.05
CA ARG A 46 13.93 -5.77 3.31
C ARG A 46 14.16 -4.29 3.13
N VAL A 47 13.16 -3.50 3.48
CA VAL A 47 13.21 -2.04 3.37
C VAL A 47 12.84 -1.43 4.71
N ASP A 48 13.38 -0.26 5.01
CA ASP A 48 13.09 0.42 6.27
C ASP A 48 11.62 0.87 6.32
N VAL A 49 11.12 1.41 5.19
CA VAL A 49 9.74 1.88 5.07
C VAL A 49 9.12 1.38 3.78
N SER A 50 7.91 0.85 3.86
CA SER A 50 7.09 0.53 2.71
C SER A 50 5.85 1.43 2.65
N PHE A 51 5.55 1.93 1.45
CA PHE A 51 4.32 2.67 1.18
C PHE A 51 3.38 1.80 0.34
N VAL A 52 2.13 1.67 0.77
CA VAL A 52 1.13 0.88 0.06
C VAL A 52 -0.19 1.64 -0.06
N GLY A 53 -0.73 1.70 -1.27
CA GLY A 53 -2.08 2.23 -1.50
C GLY A 53 -3.14 1.15 -1.27
N ALA A 54 -4.33 1.53 -0.79
CA ALA A 54 -5.48 0.66 -0.66
C ALA A 54 -6.67 1.17 -1.47
N ASN A 55 -7.51 0.24 -1.96
CA ASN A 55 -8.80 0.60 -2.55
C ASN A 55 -9.86 0.79 -1.48
N GLY A 56 -9.72 0.07 -0.37
CA GLY A 56 -10.55 0.23 0.82
C GLY A 56 -9.82 -0.20 2.07
N PHE A 57 -10.23 0.36 3.21
CA PHE A 57 -9.74 -0.04 4.52
C PHE A 57 -10.84 0.07 5.57
N SER A 58 -10.85 -0.85 6.52
CA SER A 58 -11.83 -0.88 7.60
C SER A 58 -11.28 -1.58 8.84
N LEU A 59 -11.89 -1.32 10.01
CA LEU A 59 -11.58 -2.03 11.24
C LEU A 59 -11.85 -3.53 11.13
N ARG A 60 -12.82 -3.91 10.29
CA ARG A 60 -13.26 -5.29 10.11
C ARG A 60 -12.35 -6.11 9.22
N GLN A 61 -11.93 -5.55 8.10
CA GLN A 61 -11.24 -6.30 7.05
C GLN A 61 -9.75 -5.91 6.89
N GLY A 62 -9.31 -4.79 7.48
CA GLY A 62 -7.99 -4.25 7.20
C GLY A 62 -7.93 -3.59 5.83
N LEU A 63 -6.80 -3.71 5.14
CA LEU A 63 -6.58 -3.15 3.81
C LEU A 63 -7.00 -4.13 2.72
N SER A 64 -7.77 -3.66 1.74
CA SER A 64 -8.34 -4.51 0.69
C SER A 64 -8.27 -3.91 -0.71
N THR A 65 -8.39 -4.78 -1.71
CA THR A 65 -8.39 -4.46 -3.14
C THR A 65 -9.30 -5.44 -3.90
N PRO A 66 -9.88 -5.04 -5.04
CA PRO A 66 -10.70 -5.94 -5.84
C PRO A 66 -9.89 -6.98 -6.64
N ASP A 67 -8.61 -6.74 -6.89
CA ASP A 67 -7.78 -7.57 -7.79
C ASP A 67 -6.85 -8.49 -7.00
N PRO A 68 -6.97 -9.84 -7.17
CA PRO A 68 -6.11 -10.80 -6.45
C PRO A 68 -4.62 -10.66 -6.78
N SER A 69 -4.25 -10.35 -8.03
CA SER A 69 -2.84 -10.20 -8.42
C SER A 69 -2.21 -8.96 -7.77
N GLU A 70 -3.00 -7.88 -7.59
CA GLU A 70 -2.54 -6.70 -6.82
C GLU A 70 -2.45 -7.02 -5.33
N ALA A 71 -3.40 -7.78 -4.79
CA ALA A 71 -3.39 -8.17 -3.38
C ALA A 71 -2.12 -8.94 -3.03
N GLU A 72 -1.70 -9.88 -3.87
CA GLU A 72 -0.45 -10.64 -3.66
C GLU A 72 0.78 -9.73 -3.61
N VAL A 73 0.91 -8.80 -4.55
CA VAL A 73 2.02 -7.84 -4.58
C VAL A 73 1.98 -6.91 -3.38
N LYS A 74 0.81 -6.33 -3.06
CA LYS A 74 0.64 -5.44 -1.90
C LYS A 74 0.95 -6.14 -0.58
N SER A 75 0.52 -7.39 -0.42
CA SER A 75 0.87 -8.21 0.75
C SER A 75 2.38 -8.45 0.86
N ALA A 76 3.05 -8.69 -0.26
CA ALA A 76 4.51 -8.83 -0.27
C ALA A 76 5.22 -7.52 0.10
N ILE A 77 4.73 -6.36 -0.36
CA ILE A 77 5.24 -5.02 -0.01
C ILE A 77 5.10 -4.77 1.49
N VAL A 78 3.93 -5.05 2.06
CA VAL A 78 3.67 -4.92 3.51
C VAL A 78 4.69 -5.73 4.30
N ARG A 79 4.89 -7.01 3.95
CA ARG A 79 5.83 -7.90 4.66
C ARG A 79 7.31 -7.55 4.48
N ALA A 80 7.67 -6.81 3.44
CA ALA A 80 9.05 -6.39 3.20
C ALA A 80 9.44 -5.17 4.03
N GLY A 81 8.47 -4.36 4.48
CA GLY A 81 8.69 -3.12 5.22
C GLY A 81 9.00 -3.35 6.70
N GLY A 82 9.93 -2.59 7.24
CA GLY A 82 10.15 -2.45 8.68
C GLY A 82 9.10 -1.54 9.31
N THR A 83 8.71 -0.48 8.61
CA THR A 83 7.56 0.38 8.90
C THR A 83 6.63 0.38 7.70
N VAL A 84 5.35 0.15 7.94
CA VAL A 84 4.32 0.08 6.89
C VAL A 84 3.44 1.32 6.92
N VAL A 85 3.46 2.09 5.84
CA VAL A 85 2.65 3.30 5.67
C VAL A 85 1.58 3.06 4.61
N ALA A 86 0.32 3.05 5.02
CA ALA A 86 -0.81 2.97 4.12
C ALA A 86 -1.24 4.37 3.66
N LEU A 87 -1.47 4.53 2.36
CA LEU A 87 -1.92 5.77 1.76
C LEU A 87 -3.32 5.57 1.18
N ALA A 88 -4.33 6.19 1.79
CA ALA A 88 -5.70 6.08 1.32
C ALA A 88 -6.51 7.30 1.77
N ASP A 89 -7.23 7.94 0.86
CA ASP A 89 -8.15 9.02 1.22
C ASP A 89 -9.33 8.51 2.05
N ALA A 90 -9.95 9.40 2.82
CA ALA A 90 -11.01 9.05 3.76
C ALA A 90 -12.26 8.43 3.10
N SER A 91 -12.48 8.68 1.80
CA SER A 91 -13.59 8.07 1.05
C SER A 91 -13.47 6.54 0.95
N LYS A 92 -12.28 5.99 1.20
CA LYS A 92 -12.00 4.56 1.17
C LYS A 92 -12.19 3.87 2.52
N TYR A 93 -12.41 4.64 3.58
CA TYR A 93 -12.73 4.09 4.89
C TYR A 93 -14.10 3.40 4.86
N ASN A 94 -14.24 2.31 5.62
CA ASN A 94 -15.41 1.42 5.64
C ASN A 94 -15.79 0.81 4.27
N SER A 95 -14.85 0.80 3.31
CA SER A 95 -15.00 0.10 2.04
C SER A 95 -14.22 -1.21 2.09
N ASP A 96 -14.92 -2.33 1.93
CA ASP A 96 -14.33 -3.66 1.91
C ASP A 96 -14.40 -4.23 0.49
N TYR A 97 -13.25 -4.64 0.00
CA TYR A 97 -13.14 -5.26 -1.33
C TYR A 97 -12.87 -6.76 -1.23
N LEU A 98 -12.94 -7.43 -2.37
CA LEU A 98 -12.90 -8.88 -2.50
C LEU A 98 -11.71 -9.53 -1.77
N VAL A 99 -10.52 -8.92 -1.85
CA VAL A 99 -9.30 -9.52 -1.33
C VAL A 99 -8.66 -8.61 -0.28
N ARG A 100 -8.57 -9.08 0.95
CA ARG A 100 -7.72 -8.47 1.98
C ARG A 100 -6.27 -8.78 1.67
N PHE A 101 -5.41 -7.77 1.77
CA PHE A 101 -3.97 -7.95 1.57
C PHE A 101 -3.12 -7.61 2.80
N ALA A 102 -3.69 -6.94 3.81
CA ALA A 102 -3.05 -6.69 5.10
C ALA A 102 -4.10 -6.57 6.21
N ASP A 103 -3.79 -7.08 7.39
CA ASP A 103 -4.52 -6.77 8.61
C ASP A 103 -4.09 -5.38 9.13
N LEU A 104 -4.96 -4.70 9.89
CA LEU A 104 -4.59 -3.42 10.49
C LEU A 104 -3.38 -3.53 11.41
N ALA A 105 -3.19 -4.66 12.07
CA ALA A 105 -2.03 -4.93 12.93
C ALA A 105 -0.69 -4.99 12.16
N GLU A 106 -0.73 -5.10 10.84
CA GLU A 106 0.44 -5.05 9.96
C GLU A 106 0.76 -3.64 9.46
N VAL A 107 -0.01 -2.62 9.89
CA VAL A 107 0.10 -1.22 9.44
C VAL A 107 0.49 -0.34 10.61
N ASP A 108 1.60 0.38 10.47
CA ASP A 108 2.08 1.29 11.52
C ASP A 108 1.46 2.69 11.38
N VAL A 109 1.32 3.17 10.14
CA VAL A 109 0.84 4.52 9.84
C VAL A 109 -0.22 4.49 8.73
N ILE A 110 -1.30 5.23 8.91
CA ILE A 110 -2.27 5.53 7.85
C ILE A 110 -2.21 7.04 7.56
N VAL A 111 -1.87 7.40 6.33
CA VAL A 111 -1.98 8.77 5.83
C VAL A 111 -3.29 8.91 5.09
N THR A 112 -4.14 9.80 5.57
CA THR A 112 -5.46 10.08 4.97
C THR A 112 -5.74 11.58 4.96
N ASP A 113 -6.86 12.01 4.41
CA ASP A 113 -7.23 13.43 4.41
C ASP A 113 -8.12 13.80 5.61
N LYS A 114 -8.30 15.11 5.80
CA LYS A 114 -9.03 15.69 6.95
C LYS A 114 -10.54 15.44 6.93
N SER A 115 -11.07 14.79 5.89
CA SER A 115 -12.50 14.45 5.84
C SER A 115 -12.83 13.17 6.61
N LEU A 116 -11.82 12.45 7.14
CA LEU A 116 -12.05 11.32 8.03
C LEU A 116 -12.74 11.79 9.32
N PRO A 117 -13.92 11.24 9.67
CA PRO A 117 -14.62 11.61 10.89
C PRO A 117 -13.76 11.37 12.14
N THR A 118 -13.87 12.25 13.13
CA THR A 118 -13.09 12.16 14.37
C THR A 118 -13.27 10.84 15.12
N ALA A 119 -14.49 10.29 15.11
CA ALA A 119 -14.78 9.00 15.75
C ALA A 119 -14.01 7.85 15.07
N ASP A 120 -13.94 7.88 13.74
CA ASP A 120 -13.24 6.87 12.95
C ASP A 120 -11.71 7.02 13.09
N HIS A 121 -11.21 8.26 13.13
CA HIS A 121 -9.82 8.54 13.47
C HIS A 121 -9.45 7.94 14.83
N SER A 122 -10.24 8.20 15.87
CA SER A 122 -10.00 7.66 17.22
C SER A 122 -10.03 6.14 17.22
N ALA A 123 -10.98 5.53 16.53
CA ALA A 123 -11.08 4.08 16.43
C ALA A 123 -9.85 3.41 15.77
N LEU A 124 -9.23 4.06 14.78
CA LEU A 124 -7.98 3.60 14.18
C LEU A 124 -6.79 3.76 15.14
N VAL A 125 -6.71 4.89 15.84
CA VAL A 125 -5.67 5.12 16.85
C VAL A 125 -5.77 4.11 17.99
N ASP A 126 -6.96 3.72 18.42
CA ASP A 126 -7.20 2.69 19.42
C ASP A 126 -6.70 1.30 19.00
N GLN A 127 -6.52 1.06 17.69
CA GLN A 127 -5.87 -0.15 17.17
C GLN A 127 -4.33 -0.06 17.22
N GLY A 128 -3.77 1.04 17.71
CA GLY A 128 -2.32 1.25 17.78
C GLY A 128 -1.71 1.83 16.49
N ILE A 129 -2.53 2.34 15.58
CA ILE A 129 -2.09 2.92 14.31
C ILE A 129 -1.88 4.43 14.47
N GLU A 130 -0.75 4.92 13.97
CA GLU A 130 -0.58 6.37 13.81
C GLU A 130 -1.41 6.85 12.61
N VAL A 131 -2.28 7.84 12.83
CA VAL A 131 -3.12 8.42 11.77
C VAL A 131 -2.65 9.84 11.46
N VAL A 132 -2.15 10.05 10.25
CA VAL A 132 -1.68 11.35 9.75
C VAL A 132 -2.73 11.94 8.84
N LEU A 133 -3.23 13.13 9.19
CA LEU A 133 -4.19 13.89 8.39
C LEU A 133 -3.46 14.90 7.49
N ALA A 134 -3.46 14.64 6.18
CA ALA A 134 -2.81 15.47 5.16
C ALA A 134 -3.76 16.56 4.59
#